data_88bee4f883f637d1702e266d62d13510
#
_entry.id   88bee4f883f637d1702e266d62d13510
#
_cell.length_a   1.000
_cell.length_b   1.000
_cell.length_c   1.000
_cell.angle_alpha   90.00
_cell.angle_beta   90.00
_cell.angle_gamma   90.00
#
_symmetry.space_group_name_H-M   'P 1'
#
loop_
_entity.id
_entity.type
_entity.pdbx_description
1 polymer ?
#
loop_
_entity_poly.entity_id
_entity_poly.type
_entity_poly.pdbx_seq_one_letter_code
_entity_poly.pdbx_strand_id
1 'polypeptide(L)'
;MTTVSVASGKGGAGKTSIAAALAVAIAAMPEGKCIFADCDVDAANGAIALHARERERSPYFAGPGFSIKAKACTACGRCILACRFDAIRKSAYGQSYVIVPELCERCGACLDTCPRGAVVMYEKQVGEFFVADTARGPALVYAELEPGEDTSGKLVRVVRDRAGQLASETSVIVVDSAPGIGCPVIASLSGADLVIIVVEASASGIRDARRLVDLVRSMKRKAIAVMNKTGLSAEMDARARTMLAETGIPLAGEIPFDPALRAIEESGNTWLSIGGDMGNRVTDTIEAVKGVILAMQRKEPCAATIKEKL
;
A
#
# COMPACT_ATOMS: atom_id res chain seq x y z
N MET A 1 19.64 3.17 6.09
CA MET A 1 18.30 3.14 5.46
C MET A 1 17.25 2.89 6.53
N THR A 2 16.16 3.65 6.52
CA THR A 2 15.04 3.50 7.46
C THR A 2 13.75 3.32 6.67
N THR A 3 12.98 2.28 6.98
CA THR A 3 11.70 2.02 6.31
C THR A 3 10.54 2.36 7.25
N VAL A 4 9.66 3.24 6.79
CA VAL A 4 8.49 3.71 7.53
C VAL A 4 7.23 3.37 6.75
N SER A 5 6.32 2.59 7.34
CA SER A 5 5.07 2.22 6.69
C SER A 5 3.91 3.02 7.27
N VAL A 6 3.15 3.69 6.40
CA VAL A 6 1.91 4.40 6.76
C VAL A 6 0.73 3.49 6.48
N ALA A 7 -0.04 3.15 7.48
CA ALA A 7 -1.12 2.18 7.38
C ALA A 7 -2.40 2.64 8.09
N SER A 8 -3.55 2.15 7.65
CA SER A 8 -4.84 2.40 8.31
C SER A 8 -5.73 1.17 8.25
N GLY A 9 -6.59 1.03 9.24
CA GLY A 9 -7.53 -0.10 9.30
C GLY A 9 -8.60 -0.09 8.20
N LYS A 10 -8.86 1.07 7.54
CA LYS A 10 -9.85 1.20 6.47
C LYS A 10 -9.38 2.15 5.36
N GLY A 11 -10.01 2.06 4.18
CA GLY A 11 -9.83 3.01 3.08
C GLY A 11 -10.32 4.40 3.42
N GLY A 12 -9.78 5.42 2.77
CA GLY A 12 -10.18 6.82 2.94
C GLY A 12 -9.77 7.48 4.26
N ALA A 13 -8.94 6.85 5.08
CA ALA A 13 -8.46 7.43 6.34
C ALA A 13 -7.41 8.55 6.15
N GLY A 14 -6.90 8.77 4.93
CA GLY A 14 -5.88 9.78 4.61
C GLY A 14 -4.43 9.27 4.65
N LYS A 15 -4.22 7.95 4.51
CA LYS A 15 -2.88 7.34 4.49
C LYS A 15 -1.97 7.96 3.45
N THR A 16 -2.39 7.91 2.17
CA THR A 16 -1.63 8.39 1.03
C THR A 16 -1.27 9.87 1.18
N SER A 17 -2.21 10.68 1.64
CA SER A 17 -1.99 12.12 1.87
C SER A 17 -0.93 12.39 2.93
N ILE A 18 -1.00 11.67 4.06
CA ILE A 18 -0.01 11.77 5.14
C ILE A 18 1.33 11.21 4.69
N ALA A 19 1.35 10.08 3.98
CA ALA A 19 2.56 9.47 3.46
C ALA A 19 3.25 10.38 2.43
N ALA A 20 2.49 10.98 1.51
CA ALA A 20 3.00 11.91 0.51
C ALA A 20 3.56 13.20 1.16
N ALA A 21 2.82 13.79 2.11
CA ALA A 21 3.29 14.95 2.85
C ALA A 21 4.59 14.65 3.61
N LEU A 22 4.68 13.50 4.28
CA LEU A 22 5.87 13.06 4.99
C LEU A 22 7.06 12.86 4.04
N ALA A 23 6.83 12.20 2.91
CA ALA A 23 7.89 11.95 1.92
C ALA A 23 8.45 13.26 1.35
N VAL A 24 7.59 14.23 1.05
CA VAL A 24 8.01 15.57 0.57
C VAL A 24 8.75 16.31 1.67
N ALA A 25 8.28 16.27 2.93
CA ALA A 25 8.97 16.93 4.05
C ALA A 25 10.35 16.35 4.31
N ILE A 26 10.54 15.04 4.12
CA ILE A 26 11.85 14.38 4.24
C ILE A 26 12.75 14.75 3.06
N ALA A 27 12.23 14.71 1.83
CA ALA A 27 13.01 15.03 0.64
C ALA A 27 13.46 16.50 0.60
N ALA A 28 12.71 17.41 1.24
CA ALA A 28 13.04 18.82 1.35
C ALA A 28 14.21 19.13 2.31
N MET A 29 14.70 18.16 3.08
CA MET A 29 15.87 18.35 3.95
C MET A 29 17.17 18.48 3.13
N PRO A 30 18.21 19.21 3.60
CA PRO A 30 19.44 19.45 2.86
C PRO A 30 20.14 18.21 2.29
N GLU A 31 20.04 17.07 2.96
CA GLU A 31 20.55 15.77 2.50
C GLU A 31 19.45 14.70 2.48
N GLY A 32 18.21 15.16 2.41
CA GLY A 32 17.03 14.30 2.49
C GLY A 32 16.89 13.43 1.25
N LYS A 33 17.14 12.11 1.39
CA LYS A 33 16.88 11.11 0.36
C LYS A 33 15.65 10.33 0.75
N CYS A 34 14.56 10.55 0.03
CA CYS A 34 13.31 9.87 0.26
C CYS A 34 12.87 9.07 -0.97
N ILE A 35 12.38 7.87 -0.72
CA ILE A 35 11.73 7.03 -1.73
C ILE A 35 10.33 6.76 -1.23
N PHE A 36 9.36 7.06 -2.06
CA PHE A 36 7.96 6.74 -1.80
C PHE A 36 7.63 5.41 -2.49
N ALA A 37 7.19 4.43 -1.72
CA ALA A 37 6.75 3.13 -2.23
C ALA A 37 5.23 3.03 -2.08
N ASP A 38 4.50 3.20 -3.18
CA ASP A 38 3.05 3.04 -3.19
C ASP A 38 2.69 1.55 -3.29
N CYS A 39 2.27 1.00 -2.17
CA CYS A 39 1.88 -0.39 -2.00
C CYS A 39 0.36 -0.59 -1.98
N ASP A 40 -0.43 0.46 -2.22
CA ASP A 40 -1.87 0.36 -2.49
C ASP A 40 -2.10 0.11 -4.00
N VAL A 41 -1.63 -1.02 -4.47
CA VAL A 41 -1.55 -1.36 -5.91
C VAL A 41 -2.91 -1.51 -6.59
N ASP A 42 -4.01 -1.59 -5.84
CA ASP A 42 -5.38 -1.57 -6.37
C ASP A 42 -5.87 -0.15 -6.65
N ALA A 43 -5.28 0.84 -5.98
CA ALA A 43 -5.64 2.25 -6.08
C ALA A 43 -4.40 3.16 -5.92
N ALA A 44 -3.36 2.92 -6.71
CA ALA A 44 -2.10 3.66 -6.66
C ALA A 44 -2.33 5.15 -6.98
N ASN A 45 -2.39 5.97 -5.95
CA ASN A 45 -2.61 7.42 -6.06
C ASN A 45 -1.33 8.24 -5.85
N GLY A 46 -0.22 7.61 -5.47
CA GLY A 46 1.06 8.27 -5.22
C GLY A 46 1.58 9.03 -6.44
N ALA A 47 1.38 8.48 -7.64
CA ALA A 47 1.78 9.12 -8.89
C ALA A 47 1.06 10.47 -9.12
N ILE A 48 -0.23 10.54 -8.80
CA ILE A 48 -1.02 11.78 -8.88
C ILE A 48 -0.58 12.75 -7.79
N ALA A 49 -0.52 12.28 -6.53
CA ALA A 49 -0.22 13.11 -5.36
C ALA A 49 1.18 13.75 -5.42
N LEU A 50 2.14 13.12 -6.10
CA LEU A 50 3.53 13.57 -6.18
C LEU A 50 3.91 14.13 -7.54
N HIS A 51 2.98 14.28 -8.48
CA HIS A 51 3.24 14.68 -9.87
C HIS A 51 4.39 13.88 -10.49
N ALA A 52 4.19 12.57 -10.55
CA ALA A 52 5.20 11.65 -11.01
C ALA A 52 5.40 11.72 -12.53
N ARG A 53 6.66 11.63 -12.96
CA ARG A 53 7.06 11.41 -14.33
C ARG A 53 7.74 10.06 -14.44
N GLU A 54 7.15 9.14 -15.19
CA GLU A 54 7.69 7.82 -15.42
C GLU A 54 9.13 7.87 -15.94
N ARG A 55 10.00 7.06 -15.36
CA ARG A 55 11.38 6.87 -15.74
C ARG A 55 11.64 5.45 -16.22
N GLU A 56 11.07 4.46 -15.52
CA GLU A 56 11.21 3.05 -15.82
C GLU A 56 9.85 2.37 -15.73
N ARG A 57 9.59 1.45 -16.64
CA ARG A 57 8.41 0.57 -16.66
C ARG A 57 8.88 -0.86 -16.86
N SER A 58 8.31 -1.80 -16.12
CA SER A 58 8.65 -3.21 -16.23
C SER A 58 7.41 -4.08 -16.04
N PRO A 59 7.26 -5.14 -16.85
CA PRO A 59 6.13 -6.05 -16.69
C PRO A 59 6.25 -6.85 -15.39
N TYR A 60 5.09 -7.16 -14.79
CA TYR A 60 4.99 -8.03 -13.63
C TYR A 60 4.26 -9.32 -14.00
N PHE A 61 4.90 -10.45 -13.67
CA PHE A 61 4.39 -11.80 -13.92
C PHE A 61 4.11 -12.48 -12.58
N ALA A 62 2.86 -12.91 -12.35
CA ALA A 62 2.46 -13.58 -11.11
C ALA A 62 1.97 -15.00 -11.36
N GLY A 63 2.90 -15.88 -11.60
CA GLY A 63 2.62 -17.30 -11.83
C GLY A 63 2.16 -17.59 -13.27
N PRO A 64 1.93 -18.88 -13.58
CA PRO A 64 1.60 -19.31 -14.92
C PRO A 64 0.15 -18.98 -15.29
N GLY A 65 -0.07 -18.58 -16.53
CA GLY A 65 -1.35 -18.71 -17.19
C GLY A 65 -1.53 -20.08 -17.82
N PHE A 66 -2.76 -20.48 -18.07
CA PHE A 66 -3.05 -21.73 -18.77
C PHE A 66 -3.93 -21.48 -19.97
N SER A 67 -3.67 -22.18 -21.08
CA SER A 67 -4.49 -22.13 -22.28
C SER A 67 -4.64 -23.53 -22.87
N ILE A 68 -5.64 -23.72 -23.75
CA ILE A 68 -5.88 -24.99 -24.42
C ILE A 68 -5.58 -24.84 -25.91
N LYS A 69 -4.60 -25.60 -26.39
CA LYS A 69 -4.30 -25.69 -27.84
C LYS A 69 -5.44 -26.42 -28.56
N ALA A 70 -6.29 -25.68 -29.28
CA ALA A 70 -7.46 -26.23 -29.96
C ALA A 70 -7.12 -27.41 -30.87
N LYS A 71 -6.01 -27.33 -31.63
CA LYS A 71 -5.55 -28.40 -32.54
C LYS A 71 -5.18 -29.72 -31.84
N ALA A 72 -4.80 -29.68 -30.57
CA ALA A 72 -4.44 -30.86 -29.78
C ALA A 72 -5.61 -31.35 -28.91
N CYS A 73 -6.65 -30.52 -28.73
CA CYS A 73 -7.79 -30.83 -27.89
C CYS A 73 -8.75 -31.79 -28.60
N THR A 74 -9.07 -32.90 -27.97
CA THR A 74 -10.06 -33.89 -28.45
C THR A 74 -11.44 -33.72 -27.80
N ALA A 75 -11.66 -32.62 -27.12
CA ALA A 75 -12.91 -32.30 -26.42
C ALA A 75 -13.38 -33.41 -25.45
N CYS A 76 -12.47 -34.17 -24.82
CA CYS A 76 -12.77 -35.30 -23.94
C CYS A 76 -13.40 -34.92 -22.58
N GLY A 77 -13.39 -33.66 -22.20
CA GLY A 77 -14.05 -33.11 -21.00
C GLY A 77 -13.32 -33.31 -19.67
N ARG A 78 -12.17 -34.01 -19.62
CA ARG A 78 -11.46 -34.30 -18.35
C ARG A 78 -11.03 -33.01 -17.63
N CYS A 79 -10.60 -32.00 -18.36
CA CYS A 79 -10.20 -30.73 -17.79
C CYS A 79 -11.37 -29.97 -17.13
N ILE A 80 -12.58 -30.06 -17.68
CA ILE A 80 -13.80 -29.48 -17.06
C ILE A 80 -14.07 -30.15 -15.72
N LEU A 81 -14.02 -31.49 -15.68
CA LEU A 81 -14.28 -32.26 -14.44
C LEU A 81 -13.23 -31.97 -13.36
N ALA A 82 -12.01 -31.61 -13.74
CA ALA A 82 -10.94 -31.25 -12.82
C ALA A 82 -11.03 -29.78 -12.32
N CYS A 83 -11.74 -28.93 -13.06
CA CYS A 83 -11.82 -27.51 -12.72
C CYS A 83 -12.90 -27.26 -11.66
N ARG A 84 -12.50 -26.82 -10.47
CA ARG A 84 -13.40 -26.45 -9.36
C ARG A 84 -13.96 -25.03 -9.47
N PHE A 85 -13.49 -24.26 -10.44
CA PHE A 85 -13.77 -22.82 -10.59
C PHE A 85 -14.63 -22.52 -11.80
N ASP A 86 -15.14 -23.55 -12.49
CA ASP A 86 -15.94 -23.41 -13.71
C ASP A 86 -15.28 -22.53 -14.80
N ALA A 87 -13.94 -22.50 -14.77
CA ALA A 87 -13.15 -21.67 -15.68
C ALA A 87 -12.99 -22.28 -17.08
N ILE A 88 -13.48 -23.49 -17.35
CA ILE A 88 -13.30 -24.17 -18.64
C ILE A 88 -14.65 -24.37 -19.32
N ARG A 89 -14.77 -23.85 -20.53
CA ARG A 89 -16.01 -23.89 -21.32
C ARG A 89 -15.75 -24.49 -22.71
N LYS A 90 -16.79 -24.95 -23.39
CA LYS A 90 -16.71 -25.32 -24.80
C LYS A 90 -16.39 -24.08 -25.63
N SER A 91 -15.53 -24.25 -26.65
CA SER A 91 -15.32 -23.20 -27.66
C SER A 91 -16.59 -22.91 -28.43
N ALA A 92 -16.67 -21.76 -29.10
CA ALA A 92 -17.83 -21.36 -29.88
C ALA A 92 -18.24 -22.40 -30.94
N TYR A 93 -17.28 -23.14 -31.47
CA TYR A 93 -17.54 -24.19 -32.48
C TYR A 93 -17.68 -25.60 -31.89
N GLY A 94 -17.64 -25.76 -30.57
CA GLY A 94 -17.86 -27.04 -29.90
C GLY A 94 -16.76 -28.12 -30.04
N GLN A 95 -15.71 -27.84 -30.81
CA GLN A 95 -14.66 -28.82 -31.16
C GLN A 95 -13.49 -28.87 -30.17
N SER A 96 -13.43 -27.91 -29.25
CA SER A 96 -12.40 -27.81 -28.22
C SER A 96 -12.95 -27.16 -26.96
N TYR A 97 -12.12 -27.09 -25.94
CA TYR A 97 -12.40 -26.26 -24.75
C TYR A 97 -11.52 -25.02 -24.74
N VAL A 98 -11.93 -24.02 -23.99
CA VAL A 98 -11.20 -22.78 -23.71
C VAL A 98 -11.18 -22.52 -22.22
N ILE A 99 -10.11 -21.96 -21.72
CA ILE A 99 -10.02 -21.46 -20.34
C ILE A 99 -10.45 -20.00 -20.36
N VAL A 100 -11.38 -19.65 -19.49
CA VAL A 100 -11.82 -18.27 -19.24
C VAL A 100 -10.85 -17.65 -18.23
N PRO A 101 -10.00 -16.68 -18.64
CA PRO A 101 -8.92 -16.19 -17.80
C PRO A 101 -9.41 -15.58 -16.47
N GLU A 102 -10.57 -14.90 -16.50
CA GLU A 102 -11.17 -14.20 -15.36
C GLU A 102 -11.71 -15.15 -14.27
N LEU A 103 -11.93 -16.42 -14.61
CA LEU A 103 -12.41 -17.47 -13.71
C LEU A 103 -11.30 -18.44 -13.30
N CYS A 104 -10.10 -18.29 -13.86
CA CYS A 104 -9.01 -19.25 -13.69
C CYS A 104 -8.12 -18.92 -12.50
N GLU A 105 -8.24 -19.69 -11.42
CA GLU A 105 -7.39 -19.61 -10.21
C GLU A 105 -5.95 -20.14 -10.40
N ARG A 106 -5.56 -20.47 -11.62
CA ARG A 106 -4.19 -20.90 -11.99
C ARG A 106 -3.64 -22.07 -11.18
N CYS A 107 -4.52 -22.97 -10.72
CA CYS A 107 -4.14 -24.11 -9.87
C CYS A 107 -3.44 -25.26 -10.62
N GLY A 108 -3.48 -25.29 -11.96
CA GLY A 108 -2.82 -26.30 -12.79
C GLY A 108 -3.53 -27.63 -12.93
N ALA A 109 -4.61 -27.91 -12.21
CA ALA A 109 -5.30 -29.21 -12.23
C ALA A 109 -5.72 -29.70 -13.63
N CYS A 110 -6.07 -28.78 -14.50
CA CYS A 110 -6.41 -29.08 -15.90
C CYS A 110 -5.19 -29.53 -16.73
N LEU A 111 -3.99 -29.03 -16.40
CA LEU A 111 -2.73 -29.43 -17.06
C LEU A 111 -2.43 -30.90 -16.80
N ASP A 112 -2.46 -31.29 -15.50
CA ASP A 112 -2.11 -32.65 -15.09
C ASP A 112 -3.13 -33.69 -15.58
N THR A 113 -4.40 -33.27 -15.76
CA THR A 113 -5.48 -34.18 -16.17
C THR A 113 -5.56 -34.37 -17.69
N CYS A 114 -4.88 -33.55 -18.50
CA CYS A 114 -5.02 -33.58 -19.96
C CYS A 114 -4.21 -34.72 -20.61
N PRO A 115 -4.84 -35.82 -21.09
CA PRO A 115 -4.11 -36.96 -21.64
C PRO A 115 -3.43 -36.67 -22.98
N ARG A 116 -3.81 -35.57 -23.62
CA ARG A 116 -3.28 -35.14 -24.95
C ARG A 116 -2.24 -34.03 -24.83
N GLY A 117 -1.93 -33.55 -23.61
CA GLY A 117 -1.07 -32.40 -23.44
C GLY A 117 -1.56 -31.14 -24.15
N ALA A 118 -2.89 -31.04 -24.35
CA ALA A 118 -3.49 -29.89 -25.03
C ALA A 118 -3.51 -28.64 -24.15
N VAL A 119 -3.54 -28.80 -22.82
CA VAL A 119 -3.38 -27.69 -21.88
C VAL A 119 -1.90 -27.32 -21.80
N VAL A 120 -1.61 -26.05 -21.97
CA VAL A 120 -0.24 -25.52 -21.92
C VAL A 120 -0.17 -24.38 -20.94
N MET A 121 0.98 -24.27 -20.31
CA MET A 121 1.35 -23.20 -19.39
C MET A 121 2.08 -22.09 -20.16
N TYR A 122 1.86 -20.86 -19.79
CA TYR A 122 2.58 -19.69 -20.30
C TYR A 122 2.81 -18.67 -19.17
N GLU A 123 3.79 -17.81 -19.33
CA GLU A 123 3.98 -16.68 -18.42
C GLU A 123 2.89 -15.65 -18.68
N LYS A 124 2.08 -15.34 -17.64
CA LYS A 124 1.03 -14.34 -17.72
C LYS A 124 1.47 -13.06 -17.07
N GLN A 125 1.57 -12.00 -17.84
CA GLN A 125 1.68 -10.65 -17.29
C GLN A 125 0.36 -10.33 -16.57
N VAL A 126 0.45 -9.83 -15.36
CA VAL A 126 -0.71 -9.51 -14.50
C VAL A 126 -0.68 -8.06 -14.01
N GLY A 127 0.31 -7.31 -14.44
CA GLY A 127 0.49 -5.91 -14.10
C GLY A 127 1.83 -5.38 -14.57
N GLU A 128 2.10 -4.17 -14.15
CA GLU A 128 3.37 -3.48 -14.41
C GLU A 128 3.83 -2.79 -13.12
N PHE A 129 5.15 -2.63 -12.96
CA PHE A 129 5.68 -1.76 -11.92
C PHE A 129 6.54 -0.65 -12.55
N PHE A 130 6.56 0.48 -11.85
CA PHE A 130 7.11 1.72 -12.36
C PHE A 130 8.10 2.31 -11.36
N VAL A 131 9.12 2.96 -11.89
CA VAL A 131 9.95 3.91 -11.15
C VAL A 131 9.75 5.28 -11.79
N ALA A 132 9.46 6.27 -10.98
CA ALA A 132 9.22 7.62 -11.44
C ALA A 132 10.00 8.65 -10.62
N ASP A 133 10.40 9.71 -11.27
CA ASP A 133 10.86 10.93 -10.61
C ASP A 133 9.62 11.79 -10.30
N THR A 134 9.66 12.53 -9.20
CA THR A 134 8.55 13.40 -8.82
C THR A 134 8.98 14.86 -8.80
N ALA A 135 8.06 15.76 -9.15
CA ALA A 135 8.32 17.20 -9.09
C ALA A 135 8.55 17.70 -7.65
N ARG A 136 8.29 16.84 -6.64
CA ARG A 136 8.31 17.21 -5.21
C ARG A 136 9.49 16.62 -4.44
N GLY A 137 10.41 15.93 -5.12
CA GLY A 137 11.69 15.48 -4.58
C GLY A 137 11.82 13.99 -4.30
N PRO A 138 10.86 13.25 -3.67
CA PRO A 138 11.02 11.82 -3.47
C PRO A 138 10.97 11.08 -4.81
N ALA A 139 11.81 10.04 -4.99
CA ALA A 139 11.60 9.08 -6.06
C ALA A 139 10.38 8.21 -5.71
N LEU A 140 9.60 7.80 -6.71
CA LEU A 140 8.40 7.00 -6.54
C LEU A 140 8.58 5.62 -7.16
N VAL A 141 8.17 4.59 -6.42
CA VAL A 141 7.99 3.22 -6.93
C VAL A 141 6.54 2.82 -6.70
N TYR A 142 5.86 2.40 -7.74
CA TYR A 142 4.48 1.95 -7.66
C TYR A 142 4.21 0.82 -8.65
N ALA A 143 3.05 0.21 -8.56
CA ALA A 143 2.63 -0.83 -9.48
C ALA A 143 1.13 -0.70 -9.78
N GLU A 144 0.75 -1.20 -10.95
CA GLU A 144 -0.64 -1.26 -11.42
C GLU A 144 -0.94 -2.68 -11.87
N LEU A 145 -2.08 -3.20 -11.45
CA LEU A 145 -2.56 -4.52 -11.86
C LEU A 145 -3.40 -4.42 -13.13
N GLU A 146 -3.33 -5.45 -13.94
CA GLU A 146 -4.27 -5.64 -15.05
C GLU A 146 -5.70 -5.79 -14.49
N PRO A 147 -6.73 -5.28 -15.20
CA PRO A 147 -8.12 -5.43 -14.78
C PRO A 147 -8.51 -6.89 -14.53
N GLY A 148 -9.11 -7.18 -13.39
CA GLY A 148 -9.52 -8.53 -12.98
C GLY A 148 -8.43 -9.38 -12.34
N GLU A 149 -7.23 -8.84 -12.13
CA GLU A 149 -6.19 -9.48 -11.35
C GLU A 149 -6.30 -9.09 -9.87
N ASP A 150 -6.03 -10.04 -8.99
CA ASP A 150 -6.08 -9.81 -7.55
C ASP A 150 -4.76 -9.25 -7.01
N THR A 151 -4.87 -8.34 -6.05
CA THR A 151 -3.71 -7.85 -5.30
C THR A 151 -3.04 -8.98 -4.56
N SER A 152 -1.81 -9.27 -4.92
CA SER A 152 -1.01 -10.21 -4.16
C SER A 152 0.02 -9.47 -3.30
N GLY A 153 0.26 -9.95 -2.07
CA GLY A 153 1.39 -9.48 -1.26
C GLY A 153 2.74 -9.62 -1.98
N LYS A 154 2.81 -10.43 -3.05
CA LYS A 154 4.01 -10.58 -3.89
C LYS A 154 4.29 -9.31 -4.68
N LEU A 155 3.28 -8.65 -5.27
CA LEU A 155 3.47 -7.39 -6.00
C LEU A 155 3.91 -6.27 -5.06
N VAL A 156 3.27 -6.16 -3.90
CA VAL A 156 3.70 -5.24 -2.83
C VAL A 156 5.18 -5.46 -2.48
N ARG A 157 5.62 -6.72 -2.38
CA ARG A 157 7.03 -7.03 -2.13
C ARG A 157 7.93 -6.56 -3.27
N VAL A 158 7.54 -6.74 -4.53
CA VAL A 158 8.31 -6.24 -5.69
C VAL A 158 8.50 -4.72 -5.61
N VAL A 159 7.42 -3.96 -5.33
CA VAL A 159 7.48 -2.50 -5.14
C VAL A 159 8.48 -2.14 -4.04
N ARG A 160 8.40 -2.80 -2.89
CA ARG A 160 9.30 -2.55 -1.76
C ARG A 160 10.74 -2.94 -2.03
N ASP A 161 10.97 -4.11 -2.65
CA ASP A 161 12.32 -4.57 -2.99
C ASP A 161 12.96 -3.60 -4.00
N ARG A 162 12.18 -3.08 -4.97
CA ARG A 162 12.66 -2.07 -5.92
C ARG A 162 12.97 -0.74 -5.23
N ALA A 163 12.12 -0.30 -4.31
CA ALA A 163 12.40 0.89 -3.49
C ALA A 163 13.69 0.72 -2.66
N GLY A 164 13.91 -0.48 -2.09
CA GLY A 164 15.13 -0.81 -1.38
C GLY A 164 16.39 -0.78 -2.25
N GLN A 165 16.30 -1.20 -3.52
CA GLN A 165 17.41 -1.14 -4.47
C GLN A 165 17.79 0.29 -4.86
N LEU A 166 16.85 1.23 -4.84
CA LEU A 166 17.09 2.64 -5.12
C LEU A 166 17.63 3.39 -3.89
N ALA A 167 17.46 2.82 -2.69
CA ALA A 167 17.81 3.47 -1.45
C ALA A 167 19.33 3.43 -1.17
N SER A 168 19.85 4.51 -0.61
CA SER A 168 21.18 4.58 0.01
C SER A 168 21.07 4.31 1.52
N GLU A 169 22.20 4.19 2.20
CA GLU A 169 22.23 3.96 3.66
C GLU A 169 21.52 5.05 4.47
N THR A 170 21.53 6.29 3.97
CA THR A 170 20.88 7.43 4.64
C THR A 170 19.43 7.64 4.21
N SER A 171 18.94 6.90 3.21
CA SER A 171 17.59 7.08 2.68
C SER A 171 16.51 6.68 3.68
N VAL A 172 15.37 7.39 3.59
CA VAL A 172 14.10 6.97 4.19
C VAL A 172 13.19 6.43 3.09
N ILE A 173 12.66 5.23 3.29
CA ILE A 173 11.61 4.67 2.44
C ILE A 173 10.28 4.88 3.15
N VAL A 174 9.39 5.68 2.55
CA VAL A 174 8.02 5.86 3.01
C VAL A 174 7.13 4.92 2.21
N VAL A 175 6.54 3.94 2.88
CA VAL A 175 5.66 2.95 2.29
C VAL A 175 4.21 3.36 2.54
N ASP A 176 3.46 3.68 1.50
CA ASP A 176 2.00 3.81 1.57
C ASP A 176 1.37 2.43 1.47
N SER A 177 0.76 1.95 2.55
CA SER A 177 0.22 0.60 2.64
C SER A 177 -1.18 0.53 2.04
N ALA A 178 -1.58 -0.62 1.51
CA ALA A 178 -3.00 -0.90 1.27
C ALA A 178 -3.82 -0.76 2.56
N PRO A 179 -5.13 -0.47 2.47
CA PRO A 179 -5.99 -0.40 3.65
C PRO A 179 -6.32 -1.79 4.25
N GLY A 180 -6.64 -1.82 5.53
CA GLY A 180 -7.11 -3.04 6.22
C GLY A 180 -6.02 -3.81 6.94
N ILE A 181 -6.13 -5.15 6.94
CA ILE A 181 -5.23 -6.09 7.66
C ILE A 181 -4.89 -7.33 6.83
N GLY A 182 -5.15 -7.31 5.53
CA GLY A 182 -4.92 -8.44 4.62
C GLY A 182 -3.46 -8.65 4.22
N CYS A 183 -3.22 -9.61 3.32
CA CYS A 183 -1.88 -9.96 2.84
C CYS A 183 -1.08 -8.76 2.28
N PRO A 184 -1.68 -7.82 1.51
CA PRO A 184 -0.94 -6.65 1.03
C PRO A 184 -0.44 -5.75 2.18
N VAL A 185 -1.27 -5.59 3.24
CA VAL A 185 -0.88 -4.82 4.43
C VAL A 185 0.26 -5.51 5.16
N ILE A 186 0.15 -6.83 5.40
CA ILE A 186 1.23 -7.61 6.04
C ILE A 186 2.53 -7.47 5.23
N ALA A 187 2.45 -7.54 3.91
CA ALA A 187 3.61 -7.38 3.04
C ALA A 187 4.20 -5.96 3.14
N SER A 188 3.37 -4.91 3.20
CA SER A 188 3.83 -3.52 3.32
C SER A 188 4.41 -3.19 4.70
N LEU A 189 3.97 -3.86 5.77
CA LEU A 189 4.50 -3.70 7.13
C LEU A 189 5.75 -4.57 7.40
N SER A 190 5.98 -5.59 6.59
CA SER A 190 7.08 -6.54 6.79
C SER A 190 8.43 -5.83 6.69
N GLY A 191 9.28 -5.91 7.70
CA GLY A 191 10.59 -5.24 7.70
C GLY A 191 10.54 -3.71 7.94
N ALA A 192 9.38 -3.11 8.21
CA ALA A 192 9.31 -1.71 8.60
C ALA A 192 9.97 -1.48 9.97
N ASP A 193 10.76 -0.41 10.07
CA ASP A 193 11.37 0.04 11.33
C ASP A 193 10.37 0.78 12.20
N LEU A 194 9.40 1.48 11.55
CA LEU A 194 8.33 2.21 12.19
C LEU A 194 7.04 2.05 11.37
N VAL A 195 5.91 1.90 12.06
CA VAL A 195 4.57 1.96 11.46
C VAL A 195 3.86 3.21 11.97
N ILE A 196 3.36 4.02 11.04
CA ILE A 196 2.49 5.15 11.34
C ILE A 196 1.06 4.68 11.13
N ILE A 197 0.31 4.57 12.22
CA ILE A 197 -1.09 4.14 12.19
C ILE A 197 -1.97 5.38 12.03
N VAL A 198 -2.62 5.52 10.88
CA VAL A 198 -3.57 6.61 10.65
C VAL A 198 -4.94 6.18 11.17
N VAL A 199 -5.43 6.90 12.18
CA VAL A 199 -6.70 6.64 12.86
C VAL A 199 -7.72 7.70 12.45
N GLU A 200 -8.77 7.30 11.74
CA GLU A 200 -9.91 8.18 11.53
C GLU A 200 -10.80 8.17 12.80
N ALA A 201 -11.14 9.35 13.31
CA ALA A 201 -11.97 9.52 14.51
C ALA A 201 -13.45 9.22 14.23
N SER A 202 -13.77 7.97 13.91
CA SER A 202 -15.11 7.43 13.69
C SER A 202 -15.26 6.07 14.32
N ALA A 203 -16.49 5.61 14.59
CA ALA A 203 -16.72 4.31 15.23
C ALA A 203 -16.10 3.14 14.46
N SER A 204 -16.21 3.13 13.13
CA SER A 204 -15.57 2.13 12.28
C SER A 204 -14.04 2.29 12.26
N GLY A 205 -13.55 3.54 12.12
CA GLY A 205 -12.12 3.85 12.08
C GLY A 205 -11.38 3.40 13.34
N ILE A 206 -11.97 3.65 14.52
CA ILE A 206 -11.41 3.22 15.82
C ILE A 206 -11.35 1.69 15.92
N ARG A 207 -12.44 0.99 15.54
CA ARG A 207 -12.48 -0.47 15.56
C ARG A 207 -11.43 -1.10 14.63
N ASP A 208 -11.34 -0.57 13.41
CA ASP A 208 -10.44 -1.11 12.41
C ASP A 208 -8.97 -0.75 12.74
N ALA A 209 -8.73 0.43 13.34
CA ALA A 209 -7.42 0.81 13.88
C ALA A 209 -6.97 -0.13 15.01
N ARG A 210 -7.87 -0.54 15.92
CA ARG A 210 -7.55 -1.51 16.97
C ARG A 210 -7.07 -2.84 16.39
N ARG A 211 -7.75 -3.36 15.34
CA ARG A 211 -7.32 -4.59 14.64
C ARG A 211 -5.95 -4.43 13.99
N LEU A 212 -5.67 -3.25 13.41
CA LEU A 212 -4.34 -2.96 12.83
C LEU A 212 -3.26 -2.88 13.92
N VAL A 213 -3.55 -2.29 15.09
CA VAL A 213 -2.63 -2.28 16.24
C VAL A 213 -2.28 -3.71 16.66
N ASP A 214 -3.27 -4.60 16.74
CA ASP A 214 -3.04 -6.00 17.10
C ASP A 214 -2.15 -6.70 16.07
N LEU A 215 -2.37 -6.44 14.77
CA LEU A 215 -1.50 -6.95 13.70
C LEU A 215 -0.07 -6.42 13.85
N VAL A 216 0.13 -5.10 14.02
CA VAL A 216 1.45 -4.48 14.15
C VAL A 216 2.21 -5.05 15.35
N ARG A 217 1.51 -5.29 16.47
CA ARG A 217 2.08 -5.94 17.66
C ARG A 217 2.49 -7.37 17.39
N SER A 218 1.62 -8.16 16.71
CA SER A 218 1.94 -9.54 16.36
C SER A 218 3.20 -9.64 15.48
N MET A 219 3.42 -8.63 14.64
CA MET A 219 4.61 -8.50 13.81
C MET A 219 5.82 -7.89 14.56
N LYS A 220 5.67 -7.53 15.84
CA LYS A 220 6.71 -6.92 16.69
C LYS A 220 7.28 -5.63 16.07
N ARG A 221 6.43 -4.81 15.43
CA ARG A 221 6.84 -3.53 14.85
C ARG A 221 6.63 -2.39 15.84
N LYS A 222 7.53 -1.40 15.83
CA LYS A 222 7.32 -0.13 16.53
C LYS A 222 6.23 0.65 15.83
N ALA A 223 5.38 1.34 16.59
CA ALA A 223 4.31 2.15 16.00
C ALA A 223 4.10 3.45 16.74
N ILE A 224 3.65 4.46 15.99
CA ILE A 224 3.06 5.71 16.46
C ILE A 224 1.73 5.91 15.73
N ALA A 225 0.89 6.79 16.24
CA ALA A 225 -0.38 7.11 15.60
C ALA A 225 -0.45 8.56 15.17
N VAL A 226 -1.19 8.80 14.09
CA VAL A 226 -1.71 10.11 13.70
C VAL A 226 -3.22 10.00 13.64
N MET A 227 -3.94 10.84 14.39
CA MET A 227 -5.38 10.97 14.26
C MET A 227 -5.71 11.91 13.10
N ASN A 228 -6.59 11.48 12.21
CA ASN A 228 -7.05 12.28 11.09
C ASN A 228 -8.56 12.48 11.13
N LYS A 229 -9.04 13.58 10.54
CA LYS A 229 -10.44 13.99 10.50
C LYS A 229 -11.02 14.19 11.90
N THR A 230 -10.22 14.75 12.81
CA THR A 230 -10.70 15.13 14.16
C THR A 230 -11.62 16.37 14.08
N GLY A 231 -12.37 16.62 15.15
CA GLY A 231 -13.27 17.76 15.23
C GLY A 231 -14.67 17.54 14.68
N LEU A 232 -14.94 16.41 13.98
CA LEU A 232 -16.28 16.06 13.53
C LEU A 232 -17.20 15.59 14.67
N SER A 233 -16.64 14.97 15.70
CA SER A 233 -17.34 14.51 16.89
C SER A 233 -16.38 14.46 18.08
N ALA A 234 -16.60 15.30 19.07
CA ALA A 234 -15.79 15.32 20.28
C ALA A 234 -15.80 13.96 21.03
N GLU A 235 -16.92 13.23 20.98
CA GLU A 235 -17.03 11.89 21.55
C GLU A 235 -16.10 10.91 20.83
N MET A 236 -16.12 10.90 19.49
CA MET A 236 -15.29 9.98 18.72
C MET A 236 -13.81 10.33 18.84
N ASP A 237 -13.46 11.61 18.89
CA ASP A 237 -12.10 12.05 19.15
C ASP A 237 -11.60 11.54 20.52
N ALA A 238 -12.42 11.71 21.58
CA ALA A 238 -12.08 11.21 22.91
C ALA A 238 -11.93 9.67 22.92
N ARG A 239 -12.84 8.95 22.27
CA ARG A 239 -12.76 7.48 22.15
C ARG A 239 -11.51 7.02 21.40
N ALA A 240 -11.11 7.71 20.34
CA ALA A 240 -9.90 7.40 19.59
C ALA A 240 -8.64 7.60 20.46
N ARG A 241 -8.55 8.72 21.20
CA ARG A 241 -7.46 8.98 22.16
C ARG A 241 -7.41 7.91 23.26
N THR A 242 -8.57 7.54 23.82
CA THR A 242 -8.65 6.48 24.84
C THR A 242 -8.14 5.15 24.28
N MET A 243 -8.57 4.76 23.07
CA MET A 243 -8.11 3.53 22.42
C MET A 243 -6.60 3.54 22.22
N LEU A 244 -6.01 4.66 21.80
CA LEU A 244 -4.55 4.77 21.64
C LEU A 244 -3.82 4.67 22.97
N ALA A 245 -4.33 5.31 24.02
CA ALA A 245 -3.77 5.22 25.38
C ALA A 245 -3.83 3.78 25.92
N GLU A 246 -4.99 3.11 25.82
CA GLU A 246 -5.15 1.70 26.23
C GLU A 246 -4.21 0.76 25.48
N THR A 247 -3.98 1.06 24.21
CA THR A 247 -3.07 0.27 23.39
C THR A 247 -1.62 0.71 23.53
N GLY A 248 -1.28 1.73 24.31
CA GLY A 248 0.08 2.22 24.49
C GLY A 248 0.76 2.69 23.19
N ILE A 249 -0.02 3.05 22.16
CA ILE A 249 0.51 3.60 20.92
C ILE A 249 0.63 5.12 21.08
N PRO A 250 1.84 5.70 21.00
CA PRO A 250 2.02 7.13 21.12
C PRO A 250 1.31 7.90 20.01
N LEU A 251 0.59 8.95 20.36
CA LEU A 251 -0.03 9.87 19.42
C LEU A 251 0.99 10.93 19.01
N ALA A 252 1.33 11.01 17.73
CA ALA A 252 2.30 11.98 17.20
C ALA A 252 1.64 13.31 16.78
N GLY A 253 0.35 13.31 16.47
CA GLY A 253 -0.37 14.52 16.12
C GLY A 253 -1.80 14.25 15.67
N GLU A 254 -2.54 15.33 15.51
CA GLU A 254 -3.95 15.33 15.10
C GLU A 254 -4.20 16.31 13.97
N ILE A 255 -4.83 15.83 12.91
CA ILE A 255 -5.23 16.65 11.76
C ILE A 255 -6.75 16.76 11.76
N PRO A 256 -7.32 17.96 11.92
CA PRO A 256 -8.75 18.16 11.88
C PRO A 256 -9.33 17.88 10.49
N PHE A 257 -10.63 17.61 10.46
CA PHE A 257 -11.35 17.55 9.19
C PHE A 257 -11.49 18.95 8.60
N ASP A 258 -11.01 19.12 7.38
CA ASP A 258 -11.19 20.33 6.60
C ASP A 258 -11.39 19.97 5.12
N PRO A 259 -12.51 20.40 4.49
CA PRO A 259 -12.73 20.20 3.05
C PRO A 259 -11.62 20.79 2.16
N ALA A 260 -10.91 21.83 2.63
CA ALA A 260 -9.81 22.43 1.89
C ALA A 260 -8.65 21.46 1.66
N LEU A 261 -8.41 20.48 2.56
CA LEU A 261 -7.41 19.43 2.35
C LEU A 261 -7.72 18.60 1.11
N ARG A 262 -8.98 18.30 0.85
CA ARG A 262 -9.40 17.60 -0.36
C ARG A 262 -9.19 18.46 -1.61
N ALA A 263 -9.54 19.74 -1.56
CA ALA A 263 -9.32 20.66 -2.68
C ALA A 263 -7.83 20.80 -3.03
N ILE A 264 -6.94 20.76 -2.02
CA ILE A 264 -5.49 20.73 -2.22
C ILE A 264 -5.07 19.47 -3.00
N GLU A 265 -5.57 18.29 -2.62
CA GLU A 265 -5.28 17.03 -3.33
C GLU A 265 -5.80 17.04 -4.77
N GLU A 266 -7.03 17.51 -4.98
CA GLU A 266 -7.64 17.65 -6.30
C GLU A 266 -6.87 18.63 -7.21
N SER A 267 -6.19 19.64 -6.63
CA SER A 267 -5.27 20.52 -7.35
C SER A 267 -3.88 19.90 -7.60
N GLY A 268 -3.69 18.63 -7.21
CA GLY A 268 -2.43 17.90 -7.32
C GLY A 268 -1.38 18.36 -6.31
N ASN A 269 -1.76 18.98 -5.21
CA ASN A 269 -0.83 19.41 -4.17
C ASN A 269 -0.85 18.49 -2.95
N THR A 270 0.23 18.49 -2.17
CA THR A 270 0.25 17.81 -0.87
C THR A 270 -0.32 18.72 0.22
N TRP A 271 -0.76 18.12 1.31
CA TRP A 271 -1.31 18.87 2.45
C TRP A 271 -0.36 19.92 3.04
N LEU A 272 0.95 19.82 2.79
CA LEU A 272 1.93 20.83 3.19
C LEU A 272 1.74 22.18 2.47
N SER A 273 0.95 22.22 1.39
CA SER A 273 0.68 23.45 0.64
C SER A 273 -0.47 24.27 1.22
N ILE A 274 -1.23 23.73 2.19
CA ILE A 274 -2.32 24.47 2.82
C ILE A 274 -1.77 25.53 3.77
N GLY A 275 -2.40 26.70 3.78
CA GLY A 275 -2.00 27.81 4.64
C GLY A 275 -2.87 27.89 5.92
N GLY A 276 -2.59 28.94 6.73
CA GLY A 276 -3.35 29.24 7.94
C GLY A 276 -3.20 28.21 9.05
N ASP A 277 -4.15 28.20 9.99
CA ASP A 277 -4.12 27.29 11.16
C ASP A 277 -4.11 25.82 10.79
N MET A 278 -4.81 25.45 9.72
CA MET A 278 -4.79 24.09 9.22
C MET A 278 -3.40 23.70 8.71
N GLY A 279 -2.75 24.61 7.99
CA GLY A 279 -1.37 24.39 7.53
C GLY A 279 -0.39 24.18 8.68
N ASN A 280 -0.53 24.95 9.75
CA ASN A 280 0.28 24.77 10.95
C ASN A 280 0.05 23.38 11.56
N ARG A 281 -1.21 22.95 11.73
CA ARG A 281 -1.53 21.62 12.30
C ARG A 281 -1.00 20.46 11.46
N VAL A 282 -1.13 20.56 10.14
CA VAL A 282 -0.56 19.57 9.22
C VAL A 282 0.97 19.54 9.36
N THR A 283 1.59 20.72 9.29
CA THR A 283 3.05 20.85 9.38
C THR A 283 3.57 20.33 10.70
N ASP A 284 2.98 20.73 11.83
CA ASP A 284 3.38 20.27 13.17
C ASP A 284 3.28 18.75 13.30
N THR A 285 2.18 18.16 12.79
CA THR A 285 2.01 16.71 12.80
C THR A 285 3.08 16.00 11.96
N ILE A 286 3.35 16.48 10.75
CA ILE A 286 4.36 15.88 9.86
C ILE A 286 5.77 16.08 10.45
N GLU A 287 6.08 17.23 11.02
CA GLU A 287 7.36 17.50 11.68
C GLU A 287 7.57 16.64 12.93
N ALA A 288 6.51 16.39 13.73
CA ALA A 288 6.57 15.46 14.86
C ALA A 288 6.91 14.04 14.41
N VAL A 289 6.23 13.54 13.39
CA VAL A 289 6.50 12.21 12.79
C VAL A 289 7.91 12.16 12.22
N LYS A 290 8.33 13.16 11.46
CA LYS A 290 9.68 13.28 10.91
C LYS A 290 10.75 13.27 12.01
N GLY A 291 10.51 13.98 13.11
CA GLY A 291 11.40 14.01 14.26
C GLY A 291 11.63 12.61 14.87
N VAL A 292 10.57 11.80 14.98
CA VAL A 292 10.69 10.40 15.44
C VAL A 292 11.56 9.57 14.50
N ILE A 293 11.37 9.71 13.19
CA ILE A 293 12.16 8.98 12.19
C ILE A 293 13.64 9.35 12.27
N LEU A 294 13.95 10.63 12.38
CA LEU A 294 15.33 11.12 12.47
C LEU A 294 16.01 10.69 13.79
N ALA A 295 15.27 10.67 14.90
CA ALA A 295 15.79 10.15 16.18
C ALA A 295 16.12 8.65 16.06
N MET A 296 15.30 7.88 15.38
CA MET A 296 15.57 6.46 15.11
C MET A 296 16.83 6.26 14.27
N GLN A 297 17.04 7.08 13.24
CA GLN A 297 18.27 7.04 12.43
C GLN A 297 19.52 7.31 13.26
N ARG A 298 19.43 8.21 14.26
CA ARG A 298 20.51 8.52 15.20
C ARG A 298 20.67 7.51 16.33
N LYS A 299 19.81 6.47 16.37
CA LYS A 299 19.75 5.46 17.44
C LYS A 299 19.39 6.04 18.83
N GLU A 300 18.69 7.18 18.84
CA GLU A 300 18.17 7.80 20.06
C GLU A 300 16.88 7.09 20.54
N PRO A 301 16.56 7.07 21.84
CA PRO A 301 15.35 6.42 22.33
C PRO A 301 14.10 7.16 21.88
N CYS A 302 13.21 6.48 21.16
CA CYS A 302 11.99 7.00 20.52
C CYS A 302 11.01 7.70 21.50
N ALA A 303 10.99 7.28 22.78
CA ALA A 303 10.04 7.80 23.78
C ALA A 303 10.35 9.23 24.28
N ALA A 304 11.59 9.69 24.16
CA ALA A 304 11.98 11.04 24.61
C ALA A 304 11.51 12.11 23.61
N THR A 305 11.54 11.82 22.33
CA THR A 305 11.28 12.78 21.25
C THR A 305 9.82 13.23 21.16
N ILE A 306 8.86 12.39 21.59
CA ILE A 306 7.42 12.72 21.57
C ILE A 306 7.04 13.55 22.80
N LYS A 307 7.68 13.33 23.96
CA LYS A 307 7.36 14.06 25.21
C LYS A 307 7.92 15.48 25.27
N GLU A 308 8.95 15.80 24.50
CA GLU A 308 9.55 17.14 24.50
C GLU A 308 8.87 18.13 23.54
N LYS A 309 7.95 17.67 22.69
CA LYS A 309 7.26 18.49 21.66
C LYS A 309 5.74 18.56 21.82
N LEU A 310 5.16 17.94 22.86
CA LEU A 310 3.76 18.08 23.30
C LEU A 310 3.68 18.85 24.61
#